data_dc0d7811ad9010fe1d2014ee142529de
#
_entry.id   dc0d7811ad9010fe1d2014ee142529de
#
_cell.length_a   1.000
_cell.length_b   1.000
_cell.length_c   1.000
_cell.angle_alpha   90.00
_cell.angle_beta   90.00
_cell.angle_gamma   90.00
#
_symmetry.space_group_name_H-M   'P 1'
#
loop_
_entity.id
_entity.type
_entity.pdbx_description
1 polymer ?
#
loop_
_entity_poly.entity_id
_entity_poly.type
_entity_poly.pdbx_seq_one_letter_code
_entity_poly.pdbx_strand_id
1 'polypeptide(L)'
;MDIVTDAVNRLQEILRHSGCEDGPVVLRVDPDEVYCQYEKGACMEACFGQRTAEFITYDPVRATTKVGFMFGAPLDSPATRGAACAIMNVVTAFLCMSKNIRACPAASHAPCRQALKKRIGSDEVFCLGTMPALERELKRPFISDPACAGLILINGEGIIVPGAGDIVEKFKDEKIILLIGPSTAGIANLETIERFCPYGT
;
A
#
# COMPACT_ATOMS: atom_id res chain seq x y z
N MET A 1 16.49 -5.03 5.27
CA MET A 1 15.65 -5.56 4.17
C MET A 1 14.76 -4.44 3.63
N ASP A 2 14.59 -4.32 2.32
CA ASP A 2 13.72 -3.29 1.73
C ASP A 2 12.49 -3.92 1.11
N ILE A 3 11.35 -3.80 1.76
CA ILE A 3 10.10 -4.47 1.40
C ILE A 3 9.59 -4.10 -0.01
N VAL A 4 9.83 -2.86 -0.47
CA VAL A 4 9.41 -2.45 -1.82
C VAL A 4 10.29 -3.13 -2.87
N THR A 5 11.61 -3.14 -2.65
CA THR A 5 12.56 -3.83 -3.56
C THR A 5 12.31 -5.33 -3.59
N ASP A 6 12.05 -5.95 -2.44
CA ASP A 6 11.77 -7.39 -2.35
C ASP A 6 10.48 -7.74 -3.10
N ALA A 7 9.41 -6.96 -2.93
CA ALA A 7 8.17 -7.13 -3.66
C ALA A 7 8.34 -6.93 -5.18
N VAL A 8 9.15 -5.95 -5.62
CA VAL A 8 9.51 -5.75 -7.04
C VAL A 8 10.23 -6.98 -7.59
N ASN A 9 11.20 -7.52 -6.86
CA ASN A 9 11.93 -8.72 -7.28
C ASN A 9 11.00 -9.94 -7.40
N ARG A 10 10.07 -10.13 -6.46
CA ARG A 10 9.07 -11.20 -6.53
C ARG A 10 8.14 -11.03 -7.73
N LEU A 11 7.69 -9.80 -8.01
CA LEU A 11 6.87 -9.55 -9.18
C LEU A 11 7.66 -9.80 -10.48
N GLN A 12 8.94 -9.46 -10.54
CA GLN A 12 9.82 -9.78 -11.66
C GLN A 12 9.88 -11.29 -11.93
N GLU A 13 10.02 -12.10 -10.89
CA GLU A 13 10.01 -13.56 -11.03
C GLU A 13 8.67 -14.09 -11.55
N ILE A 14 7.55 -13.56 -11.05
CA ILE A 14 6.19 -13.95 -11.49
C ILE A 14 5.97 -13.61 -12.96
N LEU A 15 6.49 -12.46 -13.42
CA LEU A 15 6.30 -11.98 -14.79
C LEU A 15 7.30 -12.58 -15.78
N ARG A 16 8.33 -13.30 -15.32
CA ARG A 16 9.39 -13.83 -16.18
C ARG A 16 8.80 -14.60 -17.36
N HIS A 17 9.15 -14.14 -18.56
CA HIS A 17 8.69 -14.71 -19.84
C HIS A 17 7.18 -14.57 -20.12
N SER A 18 6.45 -13.72 -19.38
CA SER A 18 5.04 -13.47 -19.65
C SER A 18 4.80 -12.45 -20.77
N GLY A 19 5.79 -11.61 -21.07
CA GLY A 19 5.68 -10.44 -21.93
C GLY A 19 4.99 -9.24 -21.25
N CYS A 20 4.47 -9.39 -20.04
CA CYS A 20 3.85 -8.30 -19.28
C CYS A 20 4.88 -7.26 -18.84
N GLU A 21 6.14 -7.64 -18.67
CA GLU A 21 7.25 -6.75 -18.34
C GLU A 21 7.47 -5.65 -19.36
N ASP A 22 7.15 -5.89 -20.64
CA ASP A 22 7.20 -4.90 -21.72
C ASP A 22 5.91 -4.10 -21.87
N GLY A 23 4.87 -4.45 -21.15
CA GLY A 23 3.58 -3.79 -21.21
C GLY A 23 3.65 -2.34 -20.73
N PRO A 24 2.95 -1.40 -21.44
CA PRO A 24 2.94 0.01 -21.05
C PRO A 24 2.09 0.22 -19.80
N VAL A 25 2.62 1.01 -18.85
CA VAL A 25 1.92 1.52 -17.68
C VAL A 25 1.86 3.03 -17.76
N VAL A 26 0.69 3.59 -17.50
CA VAL A 26 0.48 5.04 -17.40
C VAL A 26 0.27 5.40 -15.94
N LEU A 27 1.13 6.26 -15.41
CA LEU A 27 0.97 6.92 -14.11
C LEU A 27 0.38 8.31 -14.34
N ARG A 28 -0.73 8.60 -13.68
CA ARG A 28 -1.39 9.90 -13.73
C ARG A 28 -1.79 10.34 -12.33
N VAL A 29 -2.01 11.62 -12.15
CA VAL A 29 -2.43 12.22 -10.88
C VAL A 29 -3.81 12.81 -11.08
N ASP A 30 -4.78 12.35 -10.31
CA ASP A 30 -6.10 12.92 -10.25
C ASP A 30 -6.23 13.75 -8.95
N PRO A 31 -6.29 15.09 -9.04
CA PRO A 31 -6.39 15.94 -7.87
C PRO A 31 -7.80 15.91 -7.23
N ASP A 32 -8.81 15.48 -7.97
CA ASP A 32 -10.21 15.52 -7.55
C ASP A 32 -10.70 14.13 -7.06
N GLU A 33 -9.85 13.10 -7.14
CA GLU A 33 -10.23 11.74 -6.75
C GLU A 33 -10.46 11.63 -5.23
N VAL A 34 -11.54 10.95 -4.87
CA VAL A 34 -11.83 10.60 -3.48
C VAL A 34 -11.01 9.37 -3.12
N TYR A 35 -10.06 9.54 -2.23
CA TYR A 35 -9.15 8.47 -1.80
C TYR A 35 -9.47 7.94 -0.40
N CYS A 36 -8.77 6.89 -0.02
CA CYS A 36 -8.98 6.20 1.25
C CYS A 36 -8.79 7.15 2.46
N GLN A 37 -9.76 7.12 3.39
CA GLN A 37 -9.76 7.98 4.59
C GLN A 37 -8.54 7.81 5.52
N TYR A 38 -7.77 6.74 5.36
CA TYR A 38 -6.57 6.43 6.14
C TYR A 38 -5.27 6.91 5.49
N GLU A 39 -5.37 7.51 4.33
CA GLU A 39 -4.21 7.94 3.56
C GLU A 39 -4.26 9.45 3.33
N LYS A 40 -3.12 10.06 3.10
CA LYS A 40 -2.99 11.49 2.81
C LYS A 40 -2.01 11.72 1.67
N GLY A 41 -2.30 12.72 0.85
CA GLY A 41 -1.48 13.08 -0.30
C GLY A 41 -2.33 13.30 -1.53
N ALA A 42 -1.72 13.17 -2.70
CA ALA A 42 -2.40 13.16 -3.99
C ALA A 42 -2.67 11.73 -4.44
N CYS A 43 -3.79 11.52 -5.11
CA CYS A 43 -4.09 10.24 -5.73
C CYS A 43 -3.26 10.07 -7.00
N MET A 44 -2.36 9.11 -6.99
CA MET A 44 -1.64 8.64 -8.17
C MET A 44 -2.29 7.36 -8.66
N GLU A 45 -2.82 7.38 -9.87
CA GLU A 45 -3.38 6.20 -10.52
C GLU A 45 -2.36 5.55 -11.44
N ALA A 46 -2.25 4.22 -11.36
CA ALA A 46 -1.55 3.41 -12.34
C ALA A 46 -2.54 2.66 -13.22
N CYS A 47 -2.38 2.77 -14.55
CA CYS A 47 -3.23 2.10 -15.52
C CYS A 47 -2.43 1.05 -16.30
N PHE A 48 -2.92 -0.20 -16.33
CA PHE A 48 -2.32 -1.33 -17.05
C PHE A 48 -3.40 -2.32 -17.46
N GLY A 49 -3.43 -2.76 -18.73
CA GLY A 49 -4.33 -3.80 -19.20
C GLY A 49 -5.82 -3.57 -18.86
N GLN A 50 -6.32 -2.34 -19.03
CA GLN A 50 -7.69 -1.90 -18.67
C GLN A 50 -7.98 -1.94 -17.16
N ARG A 51 -6.99 -2.14 -16.30
CA ARG A 51 -7.09 -1.99 -14.85
C ARG A 51 -6.53 -0.64 -14.43
N THR A 52 -7.10 -0.09 -13.38
CA THR A 52 -6.61 1.12 -12.72
C THR A 52 -6.50 0.84 -11.22
N ALA A 53 -5.36 1.15 -10.64
CA ALA A 53 -5.11 1.07 -9.21
C ALA A 53 -4.66 2.42 -8.66
N GLU A 54 -4.94 2.68 -7.39
CA GLU A 54 -4.59 3.91 -6.70
C GLU A 54 -3.38 3.71 -5.78
N PHE A 55 -2.58 4.76 -5.67
CA PHE A 55 -1.55 4.92 -4.65
C PHE A 55 -1.53 6.36 -4.16
N ILE A 56 -1.70 6.56 -2.87
CA ILE A 56 -1.75 7.90 -2.27
C ILE A 56 -0.36 8.28 -1.77
N THR A 57 0.15 9.44 -2.21
CA THR A 57 1.52 9.88 -1.90
C THR A 57 1.64 11.40 -1.90
N TYR A 58 2.63 11.92 -1.18
CA TYR A 58 3.01 13.34 -1.26
C TYR A 58 3.93 13.65 -2.46
N ASP A 59 4.52 12.61 -3.07
CA ASP A 59 5.45 12.74 -4.19
C ASP A 59 4.91 12.02 -5.44
N PRO A 60 3.76 12.46 -6.01
CA PRO A 60 3.13 11.79 -7.13
C PRO A 60 3.93 11.97 -8.42
N VAL A 61 3.95 10.93 -9.25
CA VAL A 61 4.63 10.91 -10.55
C VAL A 61 3.63 10.84 -11.68
N ARG A 62 3.90 11.58 -12.77
CA ARG A 62 3.19 11.46 -14.06
C ARG A 62 4.16 10.93 -15.08
N ALA A 63 3.89 9.75 -15.61
CA ALA A 63 4.77 9.11 -16.59
C ALA A 63 4.02 8.08 -17.43
N THR A 64 4.54 7.80 -18.61
CA THR A 64 4.25 6.59 -19.36
C THR A 64 5.52 5.77 -19.40
N THR A 65 5.48 4.56 -18.92
CA THR A 65 6.64 3.67 -18.80
C THR A 65 6.24 2.23 -19.09
N LYS A 66 7.17 1.29 -18.93
CA LYS A 66 6.90 -0.16 -18.96
C LYS A 66 6.88 -0.72 -17.55
N VAL A 67 6.21 -1.85 -17.35
CA VAL A 67 6.25 -2.58 -16.07
C VAL A 67 7.69 -2.88 -15.65
N GLY A 68 8.50 -3.38 -16.58
CA GLY A 68 9.92 -3.73 -16.34
C GLY A 68 10.83 -2.56 -15.98
N PHE A 69 10.37 -1.29 -16.08
CA PHE A 69 11.16 -0.14 -15.70
C PHE A 69 11.58 -0.15 -14.21
N MET A 70 10.76 -0.73 -13.34
CA MET A 70 11.09 -0.82 -11.91
C MET A 70 12.07 -1.97 -11.58
N PHE A 71 12.31 -2.90 -12.51
CA PHE A 71 13.21 -4.03 -12.27
C PHE A 71 14.67 -3.57 -12.33
N GLY A 72 15.36 -3.68 -11.19
CA GLY A 72 16.74 -3.19 -11.05
C GLY A 72 16.88 -1.66 -10.98
N ALA A 73 15.78 -0.91 -10.97
CA ALA A 73 15.84 0.55 -10.78
C ALA A 73 16.22 0.90 -9.34
N PRO A 74 16.96 2.00 -9.12
CA PRO A 74 17.18 2.50 -7.76
C PRO A 74 15.86 3.04 -7.20
N LEU A 75 15.35 2.41 -6.14
CA LEU A 75 14.13 2.82 -5.43
C LEU A 75 14.53 3.63 -4.19
N ASP A 76 15.25 4.72 -4.41
CA ASP A 76 15.94 5.51 -3.39
C ASP A 76 15.18 6.78 -2.96
N SER A 77 14.07 7.10 -3.64
CA SER A 77 13.24 8.25 -3.32
C SER A 77 11.78 7.85 -3.06
N PRO A 78 11.01 8.64 -2.28
CA PRO A 78 9.58 8.41 -2.09
C PRO A 78 8.81 8.34 -3.43
N ALA A 79 9.18 9.17 -4.40
CA ALA A 79 8.57 9.20 -5.74
C ALA A 79 8.76 7.89 -6.50
N THR A 80 10.00 7.37 -6.56
CA THR A 80 10.31 6.10 -7.25
C THR A 80 9.68 4.90 -6.55
N ARG A 81 9.69 4.88 -5.22
CA ARG A 81 9.06 3.83 -4.40
C ARG A 81 7.55 3.85 -4.55
N GLY A 82 6.93 5.04 -4.49
CA GLY A 82 5.49 5.21 -4.71
C GLY A 82 5.06 4.78 -6.11
N ALA A 83 5.82 5.16 -7.14
CA ALA A 83 5.58 4.72 -8.52
C ALA A 83 5.66 3.19 -8.66
N ALA A 84 6.67 2.55 -8.07
CA ALA A 84 6.79 1.09 -8.06
C ALA A 84 5.59 0.42 -7.35
N CYS A 85 5.16 0.94 -6.19
CA CYS A 85 3.99 0.44 -5.49
C CYS A 85 2.70 0.56 -6.33
N ALA A 86 2.49 1.69 -6.99
CA ALA A 86 1.34 1.89 -7.88
C ALA A 86 1.35 0.89 -9.05
N ILE A 87 2.51 0.66 -9.66
CA ILE A 87 2.67 -0.33 -10.73
C ILE A 87 2.41 -1.75 -10.19
N MET A 88 2.97 -2.12 -9.03
CA MET A 88 2.70 -3.42 -8.40
C MET A 88 1.21 -3.61 -8.12
N ASN A 89 0.51 -2.58 -7.62
CA ASN A 89 -0.93 -2.65 -7.34
C ASN A 89 -1.72 -2.99 -8.62
N VAL A 90 -1.48 -2.28 -9.71
CA VAL A 90 -2.24 -2.50 -10.95
C VAL A 90 -1.87 -3.80 -11.65
N VAL A 91 -0.60 -4.20 -11.64
CA VAL A 91 -0.14 -5.45 -12.28
C VAL A 91 -0.63 -6.67 -11.51
N THR A 92 -0.54 -6.68 -10.19
CA THR A 92 -1.09 -7.79 -9.38
C THR A 92 -2.61 -7.92 -9.52
N ALA A 93 -3.32 -6.79 -9.68
CA ALA A 93 -4.75 -6.82 -9.97
C ALA A 93 -5.06 -7.33 -11.39
N PHE A 94 -4.26 -6.97 -12.38
CA PHE A 94 -4.36 -7.50 -13.74
C PHE A 94 -4.18 -9.04 -13.76
N LEU A 95 -3.24 -9.54 -12.96
CA LEU A 95 -3.01 -10.98 -12.78
C LEU A 95 -4.05 -11.67 -11.86
N CYS A 96 -5.08 -10.96 -11.44
CA CYS A 96 -6.09 -11.44 -10.49
C CYS A 96 -5.54 -11.87 -9.12
N MET A 97 -4.37 -11.42 -8.74
CA MET A 97 -3.73 -11.69 -7.45
C MET A 97 -4.24 -10.73 -6.37
N SER A 98 -4.43 -9.45 -6.71
CA SER A 98 -4.92 -8.42 -5.79
C SER A 98 -6.33 -7.97 -6.13
N LYS A 99 -7.10 -7.61 -5.09
CA LYS A 99 -8.45 -7.03 -5.19
C LYS A 99 -8.48 -5.72 -4.39
N ASN A 100 -9.59 -4.96 -4.51
CA ASN A 100 -9.80 -3.74 -3.72
C ASN A 100 -8.61 -2.78 -3.85
N ILE A 101 -8.26 -2.46 -5.09
CA ILE A 101 -7.09 -1.64 -5.48
C ILE A 101 -7.42 -0.16 -5.62
N ARG A 102 -8.67 0.20 -5.36
CA ARG A 102 -9.18 1.58 -5.35
C ARG A 102 -9.91 1.87 -4.04
N ALA A 103 -10.01 3.15 -3.71
CA ALA A 103 -10.72 3.61 -2.53
C ALA A 103 -12.20 3.21 -2.55
N CYS A 104 -12.75 3.00 -1.39
CA CYS A 104 -14.17 2.76 -1.22
C CYS A 104 -14.97 4.07 -1.30
N PRO A 105 -16.26 4.01 -1.67
CA PRO A 105 -17.14 5.17 -1.63
C PRO A 105 -17.22 5.77 -0.21
N ALA A 106 -17.39 7.09 -0.12
CA ALA A 106 -17.47 7.83 1.16
C ALA A 106 -18.52 7.26 2.13
N ALA A 107 -19.61 6.70 1.61
CA ALA A 107 -20.64 6.02 2.40
C ALA A 107 -20.10 4.80 3.18
N SER A 108 -19.03 4.18 2.71
CA SER A 108 -18.39 3.03 3.35
C SER A 108 -17.33 3.44 4.39
N HIS A 109 -16.99 4.73 4.51
CA HIS A 109 -15.95 5.17 5.44
C HIS A 109 -16.30 4.90 6.91
N ALA A 110 -17.52 5.17 7.33
CA ALA A 110 -17.94 4.92 8.74
C ALA A 110 -17.97 3.41 9.07
N PRO A 111 -18.60 2.53 8.26
CA PRO A 111 -18.51 1.08 8.47
C PRO A 111 -17.07 0.56 8.47
N CYS A 112 -16.21 1.08 7.59
CA CYS A 112 -14.80 0.69 7.52
C CYS A 112 -14.06 1.03 8.82
N ARG A 113 -14.25 2.25 9.37
CA ARG A 113 -13.65 2.64 10.65
C ARG A 113 -14.11 1.74 11.79
N GLN A 114 -15.42 1.45 11.87
CA GLN A 114 -15.97 0.57 12.90
C GLN A 114 -15.38 -0.84 12.80
N ALA A 115 -15.26 -1.38 11.59
CA ALA A 115 -14.69 -2.69 11.37
C ALA A 115 -13.19 -2.73 11.77
N LEU A 116 -12.40 -1.70 11.41
CA LEU A 116 -11.00 -1.61 11.82
C LEU A 116 -10.86 -1.45 13.33
N LYS A 117 -11.68 -0.60 13.95
CA LYS A 117 -11.71 -0.44 15.41
C LYS A 117 -12.03 -1.75 16.14
N LYS A 118 -12.98 -2.53 15.61
CA LYS A 118 -13.29 -3.87 16.14
C LYS A 118 -12.11 -4.83 15.99
N ARG A 119 -11.38 -4.75 14.87
CA ARG A 119 -10.19 -5.58 14.62
C ARG A 119 -9.04 -5.22 15.56
N ILE A 120 -8.87 -3.94 15.89
CA ILE A 120 -7.86 -3.44 16.81
C ILE A 120 -8.21 -3.82 18.27
N GLY A 121 -9.47 -3.75 18.65
CA GLY A 121 -9.90 -4.02 20.02
C GLY A 121 -9.24 -3.11 21.06
N SER A 122 -8.62 -3.74 22.06
CA SER A 122 -7.89 -3.05 23.14
C SER A 122 -6.37 -2.96 22.89
N ASP A 123 -5.87 -3.53 21.80
CA ASP A 123 -4.43 -3.62 21.55
C ASP A 123 -3.78 -2.25 21.38
N GLU A 124 -2.60 -2.07 21.96
CA GLU A 124 -1.78 -0.91 21.68
C GLU A 124 -1.32 -0.96 20.22
N VAL A 125 -1.41 0.18 19.55
CA VAL A 125 -1.18 0.30 18.10
C VAL A 125 0.07 1.12 17.83
N PHE A 126 1.01 0.56 17.10
CA PHE A 126 2.05 1.30 16.40
C PHE A 126 1.61 1.53 14.95
N CYS A 127 1.80 2.74 14.45
CA CYS A 127 1.46 3.08 13.07
C CYS A 127 2.68 3.57 12.31
N LEU A 128 2.98 2.93 11.19
CA LEU A 128 3.93 3.44 10.21
C LEU A 128 3.16 4.16 9.10
N GLY A 129 3.46 5.46 8.94
CA GLY A 129 2.64 6.40 8.19
C GLY A 129 1.62 7.11 9.08
N THR A 130 0.86 8.04 8.53
CA THR A 130 -0.08 8.89 9.27
C THR A 130 -1.53 8.50 9.03
N MET A 131 -2.28 8.23 10.11
CA MET A 131 -3.70 7.87 10.06
C MET A 131 -4.55 8.67 11.06
N PRO A 132 -4.65 10.01 10.93
CA PRO A 132 -5.31 10.84 11.95
C PRO A 132 -6.81 10.60 12.06
N ALA A 133 -7.45 10.08 11.03
CA ALA A 133 -8.86 9.68 11.11
C ALA A 133 -9.05 8.50 12.08
N LEU A 134 -8.11 7.56 12.09
CA LEU A 134 -8.14 6.40 12.98
C LEU A 134 -7.80 6.80 14.41
N GLU A 135 -6.80 7.66 14.64
CA GLU A 135 -6.47 8.16 16.00
C GLU A 135 -7.68 8.84 16.65
N ARG A 136 -8.38 9.69 15.89
CA ARG A 136 -9.62 10.33 16.38
C ARG A 136 -10.71 9.32 16.70
N GLU A 137 -10.84 8.26 15.92
CA GLU A 137 -11.84 7.20 16.15
C GLU A 137 -11.47 6.36 17.37
N LEU A 138 -10.22 6.04 17.59
CA LEU A 138 -9.73 5.28 18.74
C LEU A 138 -9.73 6.11 20.03
N LYS A 139 -9.73 7.45 19.93
CA LYS A 139 -9.60 8.41 21.04
C LYS A 139 -8.34 8.17 21.88
N ARG A 140 -7.29 7.66 21.27
CA ARG A 140 -5.97 7.44 21.88
C ARG A 140 -4.88 7.61 20.82
N PRO A 141 -3.68 8.10 21.18
CA PRO A 141 -2.56 8.19 20.26
C PRO A 141 -2.01 6.81 19.90
N PHE A 142 -1.34 6.72 18.77
CA PHE A 142 -0.49 5.59 18.47
C PHE A 142 0.77 5.64 19.35
N ILE A 143 1.27 4.47 19.73
CA ILE A 143 2.53 4.39 20.50
C ILE A 143 3.72 4.57 19.57
N SER A 144 4.83 5.04 20.11
CA SER A 144 6.05 5.34 19.35
C SER A 144 7.00 4.15 19.20
N ASP A 145 6.91 3.15 20.09
CA ASP A 145 7.77 1.97 20.06
C ASP A 145 7.01 0.75 19.55
N PRO A 146 7.35 0.23 18.35
CA PRO A 146 6.72 -0.96 17.82
C PRO A 146 6.91 -2.21 18.70
N ALA A 147 7.94 -2.25 19.55
CA ALA A 147 8.15 -3.37 20.48
C ALA A 147 7.04 -3.48 21.52
N CYS A 148 6.44 -2.36 21.92
CA CYS A 148 5.36 -2.31 22.90
C CYS A 148 3.96 -2.50 22.28
N ALA A 149 3.85 -2.50 20.94
CA ALA A 149 2.56 -2.66 20.25
C ALA A 149 2.07 -4.12 20.28
N GLY A 150 0.77 -4.31 20.38
CA GLY A 150 0.10 -5.57 20.05
C GLY A 150 -0.20 -5.68 18.56
N LEU A 151 -0.36 -4.54 17.88
CA LEU A 151 -0.72 -4.45 16.48
C LEU A 151 0.12 -3.38 15.77
N ILE A 152 0.66 -3.70 14.60
CA ILE A 152 1.39 -2.78 13.73
C ILE A 152 0.54 -2.50 12.50
N LEU A 153 0.21 -1.22 12.27
CA LEU A 153 -0.50 -0.77 11.08
C LEU A 153 0.47 -0.07 10.12
N ILE A 154 0.38 -0.36 8.84
CA ILE A 154 1.20 0.26 7.79
C ILE A 154 0.30 0.66 6.63
N ASN A 155 0.24 1.96 6.31
CA ASN A 155 -0.48 2.46 5.14
C ASN A 155 0.46 2.70 3.95
N GLY A 156 -0.05 3.26 2.84
CA GLY A 156 0.75 3.54 1.65
C GLY A 156 1.94 4.46 1.90
N GLU A 157 1.78 5.51 2.73
CA GLU A 157 2.88 6.38 3.14
C GLU A 157 3.93 5.60 3.94
N GLY A 158 3.48 4.77 4.88
CA GLY A 158 4.35 3.99 5.75
C GLY A 158 5.16 2.92 5.01
N ILE A 159 4.58 2.29 4.00
CA ILE A 159 5.24 1.19 3.29
C ILE A 159 6.45 1.66 2.45
N ILE A 160 6.45 2.90 1.99
CA ILE A 160 7.55 3.48 1.19
C ILE A 160 8.66 4.10 2.06
N VAL A 161 8.48 4.18 3.38
CA VAL A 161 9.52 4.70 4.28
C VAL A 161 10.70 3.73 4.33
N PRO A 162 11.94 4.22 4.25
CA PRO A 162 13.11 3.39 4.52
C PRO A 162 13.02 2.72 5.90
N GLY A 163 13.30 1.42 5.97
CA GLY A 163 13.20 0.65 7.23
C GLY A 163 11.81 0.00 7.48
N ALA A 164 10.80 0.26 6.65
CA ALA A 164 9.50 -0.43 6.76
C ALA A 164 9.66 -1.96 6.75
N GLY A 165 10.51 -2.47 5.86
CA GLY A 165 10.83 -3.90 5.77
C GLY A 165 11.52 -4.46 7.00
N ASP A 166 12.37 -3.67 7.66
CA ASP A 166 13.04 -4.10 8.91
C ASP A 166 12.04 -4.26 10.06
N ILE A 167 11.03 -3.37 10.13
CA ILE A 167 9.93 -3.49 11.09
C ILE A 167 9.12 -4.75 10.81
N VAL A 168 8.74 -4.97 9.56
CA VAL A 168 7.99 -6.16 9.17
C VAL A 168 8.76 -7.43 9.51
N GLU A 169 10.02 -7.53 9.09
CA GLU A 169 10.86 -8.70 9.34
C GLU A 169 11.05 -9.00 10.81
N LYS A 170 11.29 -7.95 11.61
CA LYS A 170 11.52 -8.08 13.05
C LYS A 170 10.30 -8.59 13.82
N PHE A 171 9.10 -8.20 13.39
CA PHE A 171 7.89 -8.43 14.19
C PHE A 171 6.87 -9.38 13.56
N LYS A 172 7.06 -9.86 12.33
CA LYS A 172 6.09 -10.71 11.60
C LYS A 172 5.69 -11.99 12.33
N ASP A 173 6.59 -12.58 13.11
CA ASP A 173 6.35 -13.84 13.83
C ASP A 173 5.81 -13.61 15.26
N GLU A 174 5.88 -12.38 15.77
CA GLU A 174 5.50 -12.05 17.15
C GLU A 174 4.24 -11.20 17.25
N LYS A 175 3.94 -10.41 16.21
CA LYS A 175 2.88 -9.41 16.23
C LYS A 175 1.98 -9.50 15.00
N ILE A 176 0.77 -8.98 15.16
CA ILE A 176 -0.11 -8.80 14.01
C ILE A 176 0.36 -7.57 13.24
N ILE A 177 0.73 -7.77 11.97
CA ILE A 177 1.06 -6.70 11.03
C ILE A 177 -0.08 -6.61 10.02
N LEU A 178 -0.66 -5.42 9.89
CA LEU A 178 -1.82 -5.20 9.05
C LEU A 178 -1.54 -4.03 8.08
N LEU A 179 -1.49 -4.33 6.80
CA LEU A 179 -1.40 -3.32 5.75
C LEU A 179 -2.76 -2.68 5.52
N ILE A 180 -2.81 -1.35 5.40
CA ILE A 180 -4.07 -0.60 5.36
C ILE A 180 -4.27 0.08 4.01
N GLY A 181 -5.48 -0.08 3.47
CA GLY A 181 -5.93 0.67 2.30
C GLY A 181 -5.58 0.06 0.95
N PRO A 182 -6.03 0.69 -0.15
CA PRO A 182 -5.77 0.22 -1.51
C PRO A 182 -4.31 0.36 -1.92
N SER A 183 -3.60 1.38 -1.43
CA SER A 183 -2.19 1.66 -1.78
C SER A 183 -1.24 0.51 -1.45
N THR A 184 -1.61 -0.37 -0.52
CA THR A 184 -0.76 -1.49 -0.07
C THR A 184 -1.09 -2.82 -0.76
N ALA A 185 -2.00 -2.84 -1.73
CA ALA A 185 -2.56 -4.08 -2.27
C ALA A 185 -1.52 -5.02 -2.93
N GLY A 186 -0.63 -4.46 -3.74
CA GLY A 186 0.41 -5.22 -4.42
C GLY A 186 1.41 -5.83 -3.44
N ILE A 187 1.94 -5.01 -2.53
CA ILE A 187 2.91 -5.47 -1.53
C ILE A 187 2.27 -6.52 -0.60
N ALA A 188 1.04 -6.28 -0.14
CA ALA A 188 0.34 -7.24 0.72
C ALA A 188 0.28 -8.64 0.09
N ASN A 189 0.00 -8.69 -1.20
CA ASN A 189 -0.06 -9.95 -1.94
C ASN A 189 1.33 -10.57 -2.16
N LEU A 190 2.27 -9.77 -2.67
CA LEU A 190 3.61 -10.24 -3.00
C LEU A 190 4.41 -10.68 -1.77
N GLU A 191 4.24 -10.01 -0.63
CA GLU A 191 4.91 -10.32 0.63
C GLU A 191 4.07 -11.21 1.57
N THR A 192 2.87 -11.61 1.16
CA THR A 192 1.96 -12.46 1.94
C THR A 192 1.67 -11.88 3.33
N ILE A 193 1.41 -10.57 3.39
CA ILE A 193 1.06 -9.84 4.62
C ILE A 193 -0.43 -9.58 4.64
N GLU A 194 -1.06 -9.74 5.81
CA GLU A 194 -2.48 -9.45 5.99
C GLU A 194 -2.80 -8.00 5.64
N ARG A 195 -3.88 -7.78 4.88
CA ARG A 195 -4.33 -6.44 4.50
C ARG A 195 -5.77 -6.19 4.92
N PHE A 196 -6.02 -4.98 5.41
CA PHE A 196 -7.35 -4.50 5.73
C PHE A 196 -7.81 -3.44 4.72
N CYS A 197 -8.67 -3.82 3.81
CA CYS A 197 -9.39 -2.95 2.88
C CYS A 197 -10.72 -3.60 2.47
N PRO A 198 -11.68 -3.77 3.41
CA PRO A 198 -12.85 -4.61 3.17
C PRO A 198 -13.88 -4.02 2.22
N TYR A 199 -13.85 -2.71 1.98
CA TYR A 199 -14.82 -1.98 1.16
C TYR A 199 -14.19 -1.33 -0.09
N GLY A 200 -12.90 -1.53 -0.35
CA GLY A 200 -12.23 -1.06 -1.57
C GLY A 200 -12.84 -1.71 -2.83
N THR A 201 -12.63 -1.07 -3.97
CA THR A 201 -13.12 -1.54 -5.28
C THR A 201 -11.99 -1.89 -6.24
#